data_d97e2899341a649bd12102c3a742fd8f
#
_entry.id   d97e2899341a649bd12102c3a742fd8f
#
_cell.length_a   1.000
_cell.length_b   1.000
_cell.length_c   1.000
_cell.angle_alpha   90.00
_cell.angle_beta   90.00
_cell.angle_gamma   90.00
#
_symmetry.space_group_name_H-M   'P 1'
#
loop_
_entity.id
_entity.type
_entity.pdbx_description
1 polymer ?
#
loop_
_entity_poly.entity_id
_entity_poly.type
_entity_poly.pdbx_seq_one_letter_code
_entity_poly.pdbx_strand_id
1 'polypeptide(L)'
;MRFLLYNIRYGAGNGTRFHLPFPYAGYLRRSSSQFDRIVDFIRSVQPDVMGLVEVDGGSFRTGRLSQAELIAEQLGYHFVSETKYGAASMAKRLPLLRTQGNAILSRMPIISHRFHFFDEGVKRLVIQACTEHLTVFLVHLSLTYRNRQYQLERLYRLIRQVDRPVILAGDFNALWGERELQLFLGATGLVSANPEKK
;
A
#
# COMPACT_ATOMS: atom_id res chain seq x y z
N MET A 1 16.56 -10.22 -5.85
CA MET A 1 15.58 -9.13 -5.83
C MET A 1 15.23 -8.79 -4.38
N ARG A 2 15.23 -7.51 -4.02
CA ARG A 2 14.85 -7.00 -2.69
C ARG A 2 13.52 -6.28 -2.80
N PHE A 3 12.52 -6.78 -2.06
CA PHE A 3 11.20 -6.15 -1.97
C PHE A 3 11.04 -5.45 -0.62
N LEU A 4 10.57 -4.19 -0.63
CA LEU A 4 10.24 -3.43 0.58
C LEU A 4 8.73 -3.18 0.65
N LEU A 5 8.08 -3.61 1.73
CA LEU A 5 6.73 -3.16 2.07
C LEU A 5 6.83 -2.16 3.23
N TYR A 6 6.29 -0.96 3.05
CA TYR A 6 6.38 0.07 4.07
C TYR A 6 5.06 0.86 4.19
N ASN A 7 4.48 0.86 5.38
CA ASN A 7 3.38 1.76 5.72
C ASN A 7 3.96 3.10 6.19
N ILE A 8 3.92 4.12 5.35
CA ILE A 8 4.53 5.43 5.61
C ILE A 8 3.61 6.40 6.38
N ARG A 9 2.36 5.98 6.66
CA ARG A 9 1.38 6.74 7.45
C ARG A 9 1.27 8.21 7.01
N TYR A 10 1.26 8.44 5.71
CA TYR A 10 1.23 9.80 5.10
C TYR A 10 2.38 10.70 5.55
N GLY A 11 3.51 10.14 6.00
CA GLY A 11 4.63 10.90 6.58
C GLY A 11 4.34 11.53 7.95
N ALA A 12 3.30 11.11 8.67
CA ALA A 12 2.92 11.70 9.95
C ALA A 12 3.87 11.38 11.12
N GLY A 13 4.74 10.36 10.95
CA GLY A 13 5.70 9.93 11.98
C GLY A 13 5.05 9.21 13.17
N ASN A 14 5.89 8.69 14.06
CA ASN A 14 5.51 7.98 15.30
C ASN A 14 5.83 8.82 16.56
N GLY A 15 5.51 10.12 16.58
CA GLY A 15 5.75 10.95 17.75
C GLY A 15 4.96 10.47 18.98
N THR A 16 5.51 10.70 20.20
CA THR A 16 4.89 10.34 21.48
C THR A 16 3.46 10.87 21.67
N ARG A 17 3.07 11.88 20.91
CA ARG A 17 1.71 12.46 20.90
C ARG A 17 0.69 11.67 20.07
N PHE A 18 1.12 10.59 19.39
CA PHE A 18 0.24 9.75 18.59
C PHE A 18 -0.74 8.92 19.44
N HIS A 19 -0.45 8.72 20.70
CA HIS A 19 -1.29 7.99 21.66
C HIS A 19 -2.35 8.86 22.37
N LEU A 20 -2.45 10.15 22.03
CA LEU A 20 -3.57 10.95 22.51
C LEU A 20 -4.86 10.45 21.85
N PRO A 21 -5.99 10.38 22.60
CA PRO A 21 -7.27 9.80 22.12
C PRO A 21 -7.95 10.60 21.01
N PHE A 22 -7.29 11.63 20.47
CA PHE A 22 -7.75 12.38 19.32
C PHE A 22 -7.24 11.72 18.04
N PRO A 23 -8.10 11.03 17.27
CA PRO A 23 -7.70 10.23 16.10
C PRO A 23 -7.04 11.03 14.96
N TYR A 24 -6.88 12.35 15.08
CA TYR A 24 -6.38 13.22 14.02
C TYR A 24 -5.20 14.12 14.40
N ALA A 25 -4.65 14.03 15.60
CA ALA A 25 -3.65 14.99 16.11
C ALA A 25 -2.33 15.02 15.30
N GLY A 26 -1.93 13.92 14.67
CA GLY A 26 -0.75 13.85 13.78
C GLY A 26 -1.03 14.14 12.30
N TYR A 27 -2.28 14.00 11.88
CA TYR A 27 -2.70 14.10 10.48
C TYR A 27 -2.73 15.54 9.92
N LEU A 28 -2.68 16.55 10.76
CA LEU A 28 -2.79 17.96 10.36
C LEU A 28 -1.44 18.69 10.28
N ARG A 29 -0.32 18.03 10.62
CA ARG A 29 1.01 18.65 10.58
C ARG A 29 1.69 18.51 9.21
N ARG A 30 2.45 19.52 8.79
CA ARG A 30 3.40 19.41 7.68
C ARG A 30 4.45 18.36 8.03
N SER A 31 4.72 17.44 7.11
CA SER A 31 5.49 16.20 7.35
C SER A 31 6.90 16.20 6.75
N SER A 32 7.46 17.38 6.38
CA SER A 32 8.72 17.45 5.63
C SER A 32 9.88 16.68 6.26
N SER A 33 10.20 16.93 7.53
CA SER A 33 11.35 16.28 8.18
C SER A 33 11.18 14.76 8.40
N GLN A 34 9.96 14.28 8.57
CA GLN A 34 9.70 12.83 8.67
C GLN A 34 9.74 12.16 7.31
N PHE A 35 9.28 12.87 6.28
CA PHE A 35 9.35 12.38 4.92
C PHE A 35 10.80 12.21 4.45
N ASP A 36 11.69 13.16 4.76
CA ASP A 36 13.11 13.06 4.43
C ASP A 36 13.75 11.80 5.07
N ARG A 37 13.42 11.50 6.33
CA ARG A 37 13.87 10.26 6.99
C ARG A 37 13.35 8.99 6.32
N ILE A 38 12.11 9.02 5.81
CA ILE A 38 11.54 7.90 5.05
C ILE A 38 12.34 7.70 3.76
N VAL A 39 12.64 8.78 3.04
CA VAL A 39 13.44 8.72 1.81
C VAL A 39 14.85 8.20 2.09
N ASP A 40 15.51 8.69 3.15
CA ASP A 40 16.83 8.23 3.54
C ASP A 40 16.85 6.74 3.93
N PHE A 41 15.81 6.28 4.63
CA PHE A 41 15.64 4.86 4.93
C PHE A 41 15.48 4.05 3.66
N ILE A 42 14.61 4.44 2.72
CA ILE A 42 14.44 3.76 1.44
C ILE A 42 15.76 3.73 0.67
N ARG A 43 16.50 4.85 0.65
CA ARG A 43 17.81 4.96 0.01
C ARG A 43 18.82 3.98 0.63
N SER A 44 18.81 3.80 1.96
CA SER A 44 19.70 2.86 2.66
C SER A 44 19.36 1.39 2.37
N VAL A 45 18.07 1.07 2.24
CA VAL A 45 17.59 -0.29 1.92
C VAL A 45 17.85 -0.66 0.47
N GLN A 46 17.78 0.29 -0.45
CA GLN A 46 17.93 0.09 -1.90
C GLN A 46 17.05 -1.03 -2.45
N PRO A 47 15.73 -1.01 -2.26
CA PRO A 47 14.86 -2.04 -2.78
C PRO A 47 14.81 -2.03 -4.32
N ASP A 48 14.62 -3.20 -4.94
CA ASP A 48 14.37 -3.28 -6.38
C ASP A 48 12.93 -2.92 -6.71
N VAL A 49 12.01 -3.34 -5.82
CA VAL A 49 10.57 -3.02 -5.89
C VAL A 49 10.07 -2.70 -4.49
N MET A 50 9.17 -1.75 -4.37
CA MET A 50 8.54 -1.42 -3.09
C MET A 50 7.04 -1.18 -3.22
N GLY A 51 6.31 -1.61 -2.19
CA GLY A 51 4.92 -1.27 -1.96
C GLY A 51 4.83 -0.26 -0.81
N LEU A 52 4.27 0.90 -1.08
CA LEU A 52 4.03 1.93 -0.07
C LEU A 52 2.53 2.01 0.22
N VAL A 53 2.14 1.79 1.46
CA VAL A 53 0.77 1.98 1.92
C VAL A 53 0.65 3.25 2.72
N GLU A 54 -0.54 3.86 2.70
CA GLU A 54 -0.82 5.14 3.35
C GLU A 54 0.06 6.28 2.82
N VAL A 55 0.08 6.43 1.50
CA VAL A 55 0.76 7.50 0.77
C VAL A 55 -0.17 8.71 0.63
N ASP A 56 0.38 9.92 0.77
CA ASP A 56 -0.33 11.16 0.45
C ASP A 56 -0.07 11.55 -1.02
N GLY A 57 -1.14 11.59 -1.80
CA GLY A 57 -1.11 11.94 -3.22
C GLY A 57 -1.16 13.45 -3.50
N GLY A 58 -0.82 14.32 -2.51
CA GLY A 58 -0.77 15.78 -2.72
C GLY A 58 -1.79 16.59 -1.92
N SER A 59 -1.90 16.31 -0.61
CA SER A 59 -2.67 17.18 0.30
C SER A 59 -1.88 18.44 0.68
N PHE A 60 -2.53 19.32 1.46
CA PHE A 60 -1.85 20.50 2.01
C PHE A 60 -0.66 20.16 2.93
N ARG A 61 -0.63 18.93 3.49
CA ARG A 61 0.45 18.44 4.38
C ARG A 61 1.77 18.29 3.65
N THR A 62 1.71 17.92 2.39
CA THR A 62 2.86 17.70 1.50
C THR A 62 3.11 18.86 0.56
N GLY A 63 2.47 20.02 0.78
CA GLY A 63 2.56 21.15 -0.13
C GLY A 63 1.93 20.89 -1.50
N ARG A 64 0.95 20.00 -1.58
CA ARG A 64 0.27 19.53 -2.79
C ARG A 64 1.14 18.65 -3.70
N LEU A 65 2.24 18.10 -3.19
CA LEU A 65 3.12 17.18 -3.91
C LEU A 65 2.80 15.75 -3.54
N SER A 66 2.85 14.85 -4.50
CA SER A 66 2.68 13.40 -4.28
C SER A 66 3.93 12.82 -3.61
N GLN A 67 3.76 12.13 -2.48
CA GLN A 67 4.89 11.47 -1.81
C GLN A 67 5.51 10.36 -2.69
N ALA A 68 4.69 9.62 -3.44
CA ALA A 68 5.20 8.59 -4.34
C ALA A 68 6.04 9.18 -5.48
N GLU A 69 5.57 10.28 -6.07
CA GLU A 69 6.29 11.00 -7.12
C GLU A 69 7.63 11.55 -6.63
N LEU A 70 7.63 12.22 -5.47
CA LEU A 70 8.85 12.75 -4.87
C LEU A 70 9.89 11.65 -4.57
N ILE A 71 9.46 10.47 -4.07
CA ILE A 71 10.36 9.33 -3.85
C ILE A 71 10.90 8.83 -5.19
N ALA A 72 10.02 8.70 -6.19
CA ALA A 72 10.41 8.24 -7.52
C ALA A 72 11.45 9.15 -8.17
N GLU A 73 11.23 10.47 -8.14
CA GLU A 73 12.17 11.47 -8.67
C GLU A 73 13.52 11.45 -7.94
N GLN A 74 13.51 11.44 -6.60
CA GLN A 74 14.74 11.51 -5.80
C GLN A 74 15.59 10.24 -5.87
N LEU A 75 14.98 9.08 -6.13
CA LEU A 75 15.64 7.79 -6.08
C LEU A 75 15.73 7.08 -7.45
N GLY A 76 15.17 7.67 -8.51
CA GLY A 76 15.22 7.12 -9.86
C GLY A 76 14.34 5.87 -10.04
N TYR A 77 13.11 5.87 -9.48
CA TYR A 77 12.17 4.77 -9.63
C TYR A 77 11.05 5.10 -10.62
N HIS A 78 10.56 4.08 -11.30
CA HIS A 78 9.24 4.12 -11.93
C HIS A 78 8.17 3.94 -10.86
N PHE A 79 7.01 4.58 -11.00
CA PHE A 79 5.96 4.45 -10.00
C PHE A 79 4.56 4.39 -10.60
N VAL A 80 3.66 3.82 -9.84
CA VAL A 80 2.21 3.87 -10.03
C VAL A 80 1.55 4.08 -8.68
N SER A 81 0.63 5.03 -8.61
CA SER A 81 -0.09 5.35 -7.38
C SER A 81 -1.57 5.59 -7.65
N GLU A 82 -2.42 5.24 -6.68
CA GLU A 82 -3.86 5.50 -6.77
C GLU A 82 -4.45 5.77 -5.39
N THR A 83 -5.53 6.55 -5.38
CA THR A 83 -6.26 6.89 -4.16
C THR A 83 -7.14 5.73 -3.69
N LYS A 84 -7.29 5.57 -2.37
CA LYS A 84 -8.08 4.48 -1.76
C LYS A 84 -9.56 4.50 -2.12
N TYR A 85 -10.05 5.67 -2.51
CA TYR A 85 -11.47 5.92 -2.73
C TYR A 85 -11.73 6.09 -4.22
N GLY A 86 -12.41 5.12 -4.81
CA GLY A 86 -12.83 5.18 -6.21
C GLY A 86 -13.69 6.43 -6.52
N ALA A 87 -13.91 6.71 -7.80
CA ALA A 87 -14.56 7.93 -8.28
C ALA A 87 -15.93 8.22 -7.63
N ALA A 88 -16.68 7.17 -7.27
CA ALA A 88 -18.04 7.26 -6.70
C ALA A 88 -18.08 7.46 -5.17
N SER A 89 -16.94 7.51 -4.47
CA SER A 89 -16.92 7.58 -3.00
C SER A 89 -17.17 9.00 -2.48
N MET A 90 -18.09 9.14 -1.52
CA MET A 90 -18.30 10.40 -0.80
C MET A 90 -17.06 10.89 -0.03
N ALA A 91 -16.14 9.99 0.31
CA ALA A 91 -14.86 10.33 0.95
C ALA A 91 -13.98 11.26 0.10
N LYS A 92 -14.16 11.27 -1.23
CA LYS A 92 -13.50 12.24 -2.14
C LYS A 92 -13.90 13.69 -1.91
N ARG A 93 -15.02 13.94 -1.24
CA ARG A 93 -15.44 15.30 -0.89
C ARG A 93 -14.66 15.90 0.27
N LEU A 94 -13.96 15.07 1.05
CA LEU A 94 -13.13 15.51 2.17
C LEU A 94 -11.69 15.74 1.71
N PRO A 95 -11.12 16.96 1.87
CA PRO A 95 -9.83 17.37 1.29
C PRO A 95 -8.66 16.45 1.66
N LEU A 96 -8.65 15.88 2.88
CA LEU A 96 -7.60 14.99 3.35
C LEU A 96 -7.77 13.55 2.85
N LEU A 97 -9.01 13.06 2.79
CA LEU A 97 -9.27 11.68 2.41
C LEU A 97 -9.07 11.45 0.91
N ARG A 98 -9.40 12.44 0.09
CA ARG A 98 -9.30 12.34 -1.38
C ARG A 98 -7.87 12.08 -1.89
N THR A 99 -6.83 12.42 -1.11
CA THR A 99 -5.42 12.25 -1.48
C THR A 99 -4.75 11.04 -0.83
N GLN A 100 -5.49 10.30 0.00
CA GLN A 100 -4.97 9.10 0.64
C GLN A 100 -4.93 7.94 -0.33
N GLY A 101 -3.75 7.35 -0.53
CA GLY A 101 -3.54 6.30 -1.50
C GLY A 101 -2.51 5.27 -1.09
N ASN A 102 -2.16 4.44 -2.06
CA ASN A 102 -1.04 3.51 -2.01
C ASN A 102 -0.22 3.67 -3.29
N ALA A 103 1.02 3.19 -3.30
CA ALA A 103 1.89 3.24 -4.47
C ALA A 103 2.78 2.01 -4.57
N ILE A 104 3.08 1.60 -5.81
CA ILE A 104 4.15 0.66 -6.13
C ILE A 104 5.24 1.44 -6.86
N LEU A 105 6.48 1.27 -6.41
CA LEU A 105 7.65 1.84 -7.08
C LEU A 105 8.60 0.71 -7.46
N SER A 106 9.28 0.86 -8.59
CA SER A 106 10.18 -0.17 -9.13
C SER A 106 11.37 0.46 -9.83
N ARG A 107 12.57 -0.12 -9.64
CA ARG A 107 13.73 0.22 -10.47
C ARG A 107 13.57 -0.25 -11.92
N MET A 108 12.86 -1.37 -12.10
CA MET A 108 12.52 -1.88 -13.42
C MET A 108 11.31 -1.12 -13.97
N PRO A 109 11.22 -0.92 -15.29
CA PRO A 109 10.05 -0.34 -15.91
C PRO A 109 8.76 -1.08 -15.53
N ILE A 110 7.72 -0.33 -15.18
CA ILE A 110 6.36 -0.86 -15.01
C ILE A 110 5.72 -0.87 -16.39
N ILE A 111 5.58 -2.08 -16.97
CA ILE A 111 5.09 -2.26 -18.35
C ILE A 111 3.59 -2.00 -18.44
N SER A 112 2.84 -2.41 -17.42
CA SER A 112 1.40 -2.19 -17.34
C SER A 112 0.93 -2.15 -15.89
N HIS A 113 -0.20 -1.51 -15.66
CA HIS A 113 -0.83 -1.51 -14.35
C HIS A 113 -2.35 -1.51 -14.47
N ARG A 114 -3.02 -1.96 -13.41
CA ARG A 114 -4.48 -1.91 -13.25
C ARG A 114 -4.82 -1.57 -11.81
N PHE A 115 -5.88 -0.79 -11.64
CA PHE A 115 -6.49 -0.51 -10.34
C PHE A 115 -7.77 -1.29 -10.22
N HIS A 116 -7.87 -2.10 -9.17
CA HIS A 116 -9.09 -2.81 -8.84
C HIS A 116 -9.63 -2.26 -7.53
N PHE A 117 -10.94 -2.20 -7.43
CA PHE A 117 -11.61 -1.75 -6.22
C PHE A 117 -12.55 -2.85 -5.74
N PHE A 118 -12.42 -3.22 -4.48
CA PHE A 118 -13.35 -4.13 -3.85
C PHE A 118 -14.73 -3.48 -3.71
N ASP A 119 -15.79 -4.26 -3.83
CA ASP A 119 -17.15 -3.78 -3.68
C ASP A 119 -17.48 -3.50 -2.20
N GLU A 120 -16.85 -4.26 -1.28
CA GLU A 120 -17.11 -4.23 0.15
C GLU A 120 -15.94 -3.64 0.95
N GLY A 121 -16.27 -2.97 2.07
CA GLY A 121 -15.31 -2.42 3.01
C GLY A 121 -14.91 -0.98 2.71
N VAL A 122 -14.11 -0.39 3.62
CA VAL A 122 -13.60 0.99 3.51
C VAL A 122 -12.29 1.05 2.72
N LYS A 123 -11.43 0.06 2.90
CA LYS A 123 -10.13 -0.08 2.20
C LYS A 123 -10.36 -0.98 1.01
N ARG A 124 -10.46 -0.42 -0.19
CA ARG A 124 -10.93 -1.14 -1.37
C ARG A 124 -9.88 -1.29 -2.48
N LEU A 125 -8.83 -0.47 -2.46
CA LEU A 125 -7.87 -0.39 -3.56
C LEU A 125 -6.95 -1.60 -3.59
N VAL A 126 -6.81 -2.19 -4.77
CA VAL A 126 -5.74 -3.11 -5.16
C VAL A 126 -4.99 -2.47 -6.32
N ILE A 127 -3.69 -2.27 -6.16
CA ILE A 127 -2.81 -1.88 -7.27
C ILE A 127 -2.17 -3.14 -7.82
N GLN A 128 -2.39 -3.42 -9.08
CA GLN A 128 -1.68 -4.44 -9.83
C GLN A 128 -0.68 -3.75 -10.75
N ALA A 129 0.60 -4.04 -10.60
CA ALA A 129 1.67 -3.52 -11.44
C ALA A 129 2.48 -4.69 -12.01
N CYS A 130 2.71 -4.66 -13.32
CA CYS A 130 3.46 -5.69 -14.04
C CYS A 130 4.79 -5.12 -14.50
N THR A 131 5.85 -5.83 -14.17
CA THR A 131 7.18 -5.66 -14.76
C THR A 131 7.43 -6.76 -15.80
N GLU A 132 8.59 -6.79 -16.41
CA GLU A 132 8.95 -7.86 -17.34
C GLU A 132 8.88 -9.26 -16.69
N HIS A 133 9.28 -9.37 -15.42
CA HIS A 133 9.52 -10.66 -14.77
C HIS A 133 8.44 -11.08 -13.77
N LEU A 134 7.63 -10.16 -13.26
CA LEU A 134 6.67 -10.44 -12.21
C LEU A 134 5.49 -9.47 -12.20
N THR A 135 4.44 -9.87 -11.50
CA THR A 135 3.30 -9.02 -11.15
C THR A 135 3.27 -8.78 -9.65
N VAL A 136 3.14 -7.52 -9.25
CA VAL A 136 2.95 -7.11 -7.85
C VAL A 136 1.50 -6.72 -7.65
N PHE A 137 0.86 -7.30 -6.62
CA PHE A 137 -0.40 -6.83 -6.07
C PHE A 137 -0.13 -6.15 -4.73
N LEU A 138 -0.49 -4.89 -4.63
CA LEU A 138 -0.43 -4.13 -3.37
C LEU A 138 -1.84 -3.89 -2.84
N VAL A 139 -2.07 -4.33 -1.60
CA VAL A 139 -3.38 -4.28 -0.95
C VAL A 139 -3.31 -3.58 0.40
N HIS A 140 -4.46 -3.08 0.83
CA HIS A 140 -4.68 -2.67 2.21
C HIS A 140 -6.10 -3.12 2.58
N LEU A 141 -6.21 -4.28 3.26
CA LEU A 141 -7.49 -4.94 3.50
C LEU A 141 -8.25 -4.34 4.67
N SER A 142 -9.53 -4.65 4.74
CA SER A 142 -10.45 -4.19 5.79
C SER A 142 -10.09 -4.76 7.17
N LEU A 143 -10.36 -3.98 8.21
CA LEU A 143 -10.27 -4.43 9.61
C LEU A 143 -11.34 -5.45 9.98
N THR A 144 -12.51 -5.39 9.33
CA THR A 144 -13.63 -6.29 9.59
C THR A 144 -13.37 -7.64 8.93
N TYR A 145 -13.43 -8.72 9.71
CA TYR A 145 -13.18 -10.10 9.26
C TYR A 145 -14.02 -10.47 8.02
N ARG A 146 -15.33 -10.26 8.06
CA ARG A 146 -16.24 -10.59 6.95
C ARG A 146 -15.83 -9.92 5.65
N ASN A 147 -15.57 -8.61 5.67
CA ASN A 147 -15.15 -7.88 4.47
C ASN A 147 -13.80 -8.38 3.97
N ARG A 148 -12.89 -8.72 4.88
CA ARG A 148 -11.57 -9.25 4.56
C ARG A 148 -11.67 -10.59 3.81
N GLN A 149 -12.59 -11.48 4.23
CA GLN A 149 -12.80 -12.75 3.52
C GLN A 149 -13.32 -12.54 2.08
N TYR A 150 -14.27 -11.63 1.86
CA TYR A 150 -14.70 -11.27 0.50
C TYR A 150 -13.56 -10.66 -0.34
N GLN A 151 -12.73 -9.83 0.28
CA GLN A 151 -11.58 -9.23 -0.38
C GLN A 151 -10.53 -10.28 -0.76
N LEU A 152 -10.27 -11.26 0.11
CA LEU A 152 -9.36 -12.38 -0.18
C LEU A 152 -9.90 -13.26 -1.32
N GLU A 153 -11.19 -13.56 -1.33
CA GLU A 153 -11.81 -14.29 -2.45
C GLU A 153 -11.65 -13.54 -3.77
N ARG A 154 -11.86 -12.23 -3.78
CA ARG A 154 -11.66 -11.42 -4.98
C ARG A 154 -10.21 -11.39 -5.42
N LEU A 155 -9.26 -11.28 -4.48
CA LEU A 155 -7.82 -11.35 -4.76
C LEU A 155 -7.43 -12.71 -5.36
N TYR A 156 -7.96 -13.81 -4.83
CA TYR A 156 -7.75 -15.13 -5.40
C TYR A 156 -8.10 -15.17 -6.89
N ARG A 157 -9.27 -14.64 -7.27
CA ARG A 157 -9.70 -14.59 -8.66
C ARG A 157 -8.77 -13.74 -9.54
N LEU A 158 -8.25 -12.61 -9.02
CA LEU A 158 -7.30 -11.76 -9.75
C LEU A 158 -5.95 -12.46 -9.94
N ILE A 159 -5.43 -13.12 -8.90
CA ILE A 159 -4.14 -13.80 -8.93
C ILE A 159 -4.18 -14.97 -9.92
N ARG A 160 -5.29 -15.73 -9.94
CA ARG A 160 -5.47 -16.88 -10.85
C ARG A 160 -5.49 -16.51 -12.34
N GLN A 161 -5.62 -15.24 -12.67
CA GLN A 161 -5.57 -14.74 -14.06
C GLN A 161 -4.16 -14.32 -14.51
N VAL A 162 -3.16 -14.48 -13.65
CA VAL A 162 -1.78 -14.06 -13.91
C VAL A 162 -0.90 -15.27 -14.17
N ASP A 163 -0.26 -15.31 -15.35
CA ASP A 163 0.60 -16.41 -15.81
C ASP A 163 2.09 -16.23 -15.48
N ARG A 164 2.42 -15.28 -14.62
CA ARG A 164 3.79 -14.95 -14.23
C ARG A 164 3.95 -14.94 -12.71
N PRO A 165 5.18 -14.98 -12.18
CA PRO A 165 5.42 -14.91 -10.74
C PRO A 165 4.71 -13.73 -10.09
N VAL A 166 4.07 -13.97 -8.95
CA VAL A 166 3.26 -12.98 -8.23
C VAL A 166 3.90 -12.66 -6.87
N ILE A 167 4.00 -11.36 -6.57
CA ILE A 167 4.18 -10.86 -5.21
C ILE A 167 2.87 -10.24 -4.78
N LEU A 168 2.29 -10.76 -3.70
CA LEU A 168 1.17 -10.13 -3.01
C LEU A 168 1.69 -9.52 -1.72
N ALA A 169 1.61 -8.19 -1.61
CA ALA A 169 2.11 -7.45 -0.46
C ALA A 169 1.07 -6.44 0.03
N GLY A 170 1.15 -6.06 1.29
CA GLY A 170 0.26 -5.05 1.84
C GLY A 170 -0.06 -5.25 3.31
N ASP A 171 -0.95 -4.40 3.80
CA ASP A 171 -1.51 -4.52 5.14
C ASP A 171 -2.78 -5.37 5.10
N PHE A 172 -2.66 -6.63 5.48
CA PHE A 172 -3.76 -7.58 5.48
C PHE A 172 -4.73 -7.39 6.64
N ASN A 173 -4.35 -6.64 7.67
CA ASN A 173 -5.13 -6.46 8.89
C ASN A 173 -5.65 -7.80 9.51
N ALA A 174 -4.85 -8.87 9.37
CA ALA A 174 -5.17 -10.18 9.90
C ALA A 174 -4.94 -10.20 11.43
N LEU A 175 -5.93 -9.73 12.18
CA LEU A 175 -5.84 -9.57 13.64
C LEU A 175 -5.70 -10.90 14.39
N TRP A 176 -6.17 -11.99 13.81
CA TRP A 176 -6.09 -13.36 14.35
C TRP A 176 -4.84 -14.13 13.85
N GLY A 177 -3.90 -13.40 13.25
CA GLY A 177 -2.64 -13.93 12.74
C GLY A 177 -2.80 -14.64 11.38
N GLU A 178 -1.78 -15.40 11.00
CA GLU A 178 -1.70 -16.05 9.69
C GLU A 178 -2.78 -17.10 9.45
N ARG A 179 -3.41 -17.62 10.49
CA ARG A 179 -4.51 -18.60 10.37
C ARG A 179 -5.65 -18.10 9.49
N GLU A 180 -5.93 -16.79 9.49
CA GLU A 180 -6.93 -16.20 8.60
C GLU A 180 -6.54 -16.31 7.11
N LEU A 181 -5.25 -16.42 6.83
CA LEU A 181 -4.72 -16.45 5.47
C LEU A 181 -4.41 -17.86 4.97
N GLN A 182 -4.42 -18.87 5.82
CA GLN A 182 -4.01 -20.25 5.47
C GLN A 182 -4.79 -20.81 4.27
N LEU A 183 -6.13 -20.66 4.29
CA LEU A 183 -6.96 -21.13 3.18
C LEU A 183 -6.63 -20.39 1.88
N PHE A 184 -6.44 -19.08 1.96
CA PHE A 184 -6.08 -18.24 0.82
C PHE A 184 -4.69 -18.61 0.26
N LEU A 185 -3.69 -18.80 1.12
CA LEU A 185 -2.36 -19.24 0.72
C LEU A 185 -2.40 -20.62 0.06
N GLY A 186 -3.11 -21.59 0.67
CA GLY A 186 -3.29 -22.91 0.08
C GLY A 186 -4.00 -22.87 -1.28
N ALA A 187 -5.03 -22.05 -1.44
CA ALA A 187 -5.76 -21.92 -2.70
C ALA A 187 -4.97 -21.23 -3.81
N THR A 188 -4.13 -20.23 -3.46
CA THR A 188 -3.33 -19.48 -4.43
C THR A 188 -1.99 -20.12 -4.76
N GLY A 189 -1.47 -20.99 -3.89
CA GLY A 189 -0.11 -21.51 -3.96
C GLY A 189 0.96 -20.49 -3.54
N LEU A 190 0.57 -19.36 -2.98
CA LEU A 190 1.50 -18.36 -2.46
C LEU A 190 2.11 -18.83 -1.15
N VAL A 191 3.37 -18.50 -0.95
CA VAL A 191 4.11 -18.79 0.28
C VAL A 191 4.32 -17.50 1.06
N SER A 192 4.07 -17.54 2.38
CA SER A 192 4.34 -16.40 3.26
C SER A 192 5.84 -16.14 3.35
N ALA A 193 6.24 -14.89 3.11
CA ALA A 193 7.63 -14.44 3.31
C ALA A 193 7.88 -13.97 4.76
N ASN A 194 6.85 -13.95 5.61
CA ASN A 194 7.02 -13.61 7.02
C ASN A 194 7.69 -14.78 7.75
N PRO A 195 8.74 -14.53 8.56
CA PRO A 195 9.29 -15.60 9.37
C PRO A 195 8.23 -16.08 10.37
N GLU A 196 8.07 -17.40 10.47
CA GLU A 196 7.22 -17.98 11.51
C GLU A 196 7.68 -17.42 12.87
N LYS A 197 6.76 -16.80 13.59
CA LYS A 197 7.01 -16.49 15.00
C LYS A 197 7.11 -17.81 15.76
N LYS A 198 8.34 -18.21 16.05
CA LYS A 198 8.62 -19.29 16.99
C LYS A 198 8.12 -18.95 18.38
#